data_6a30c791d969bf53c50194ee906d631d
#
_entry.id   6a30c791d969bf53c50194ee906d631d
#
_cell.length_a   1.000
_cell.length_b   1.000
_cell.length_c   1.000
_cell.angle_alpha   90.00
_cell.angle_beta   90.00
_cell.angle_gamma   90.00
#
_symmetry.space_group_name_H-M   'P 1'
#
loop_
_entity.id
_entity.type
_entity.pdbx_description
1 polymer ?
#
loop_
_entity_poly.entity_id
_entity_poly.type
_entity_poly.pdbx_seq_one_letter_code
_entity_poly.pdbx_strand_id
1 'polypeptide(L)'
;NRSKAVASLRKTFADHDFLEVETPMLQTVHGGAAARPFTTHMNAFDLDLYLRIAPELFLKRCLVGGIDRVFEINRDFRNEGVDATHAPEFTMVEAYQAYGNYDTIGALVKQLVQDTAMDVFGSHKVTLLDGTEYDFGGEWKTISMYDSLSEALGEEIVPNGGPDNPGTSVEHLGEIADKLGVERDDVENHGKLVEHLWEHFYEDKLYEPTFVRDFPVETSPLVKGHRTKPGVVEKWDLYVRGFEL
;
A
#
# COMPACT_ATOMS: atom_id res chain seq x y z
N ASN A 1 -11.26 21.17 5.55
CA ASN A 1 -11.00 20.28 4.41
C ASN A 1 -11.20 18.79 4.79
N ARG A 2 -10.62 18.28 5.91
CA ARG A 2 -10.70 16.86 6.30
C ARG A 2 -12.13 16.28 6.28
N SER A 3 -13.11 16.96 6.89
CA SER A 3 -14.50 16.47 6.91
C SER A 3 -15.13 16.39 5.52
N LYS A 4 -14.78 17.32 4.61
CA LYS A 4 -15.23 17.28 3.22
C LYS A 4 -14.55 16.12 2.47
N ALA A 5 -13.25 15.89 2.69
CA ALA A 5 -12.54 14.76 2.08
C ALA A 5 -13.16 13.42 2.49
N VAL A 6 -13.42 13.20 3.79
CA VAL A 6 -14.08 11.97 4.26
C VAL A 6 -15.49 11.80 3.67
N ALA A 7 -16.26 12.90 3.54
CA ALA A 7 -17.58 12.84 2.90
C ALA A 7 -17.48 12.49 1.41
N SER A 8 -16.49 13.03 0.70
CA SER A 8 -16.22 12.70 -0.70
C SER A 8 -15.83 11.23 -0.88
N LEU A 9 -14.90 10.71 -0.06
CA LEU A 9 -14.52 9.30 -0.09
C LEU A 9 -15.75 8.38 0.07
N ARG A 10 -16.61 8.66 1.06
CA ARG A 10 -17.85 7.89 1.26
C ARG A 10 -18.78 7.94 0.06
N LYS A 11 -18.91 9.12 -0.55
CA LYS A 11 -19.74 9.30 -1.74
C LYS A 11 -19.21 8.46 -2.90
N THR A 12 -17.90 8.54 -3.19
CA THR A 12 -17.30 7.79 -4.29
C THR A 12 -17.40 6.27 -4.06
N PHE A 13 -17.19 5.79 -2.83
CA PHE A 13 -17.42 4.38 -2.50
C PHE A 13 -18.87 3.95 -2.72
N ALA A 14 -19.83 4.77 -2.28
CA ALA A 14 -21.26 4.49 -2.47
C ALA A 14 -21.65 4.48 -3.97
N ASP A 15 -21.13 5.41 -4.76
CA ASP A 15 -21.34 5.49 -6.20
C ASP A 15 -20.76 4.24 -6.96
N HIS A 16 -19.85 3.50 -6.32
CA HIS A 16 -19.27 2.25 -6.80
C HIS A 16 -19.83 1.00 -6.10
N ASP A 17 -20.98 1.12 -5.44
CA ASP A 17 -21.70 0.03 -4.76
C ASP A 17 -20.90 -0.62 -3.60
N PHE A 18 -20.01 0.10 -2.95
CA PHE A 18 -19.36 -0.38 -1.73
C PHE A 18 -20.24 -0.12 -0.51
N LEU A 19 -20.38 -1.15 0.34
CA LEU A 19 -21.06 -1.06 1.61
C LEU A 19 -20.10 -0.61 2.71
N GLU A 20 -20.41 0.48 3.41
CA GLU A 20 -19.66 0.89 4.61
C GLU A 20 -20.04 -0.01 5.79
N VAL A 21 -19.04 -0.51 6.50
CA VAL A 21 -19.20 -1.33 7.69
C VAL A 21 -18.36 -0.79 8.84
N GLU A 22 -18.72 -1.19 10.07
CA GLU A 22 -17.91 -1.01 11.27
C GLU A 22 -17.56 -2.38 11.83
N THR A 23 -16.27 -2.72 11.86
CA THR A 23 -15.78 -3.99 12.39
C THR A 23 -15.16 -3.80 13.77
N PRO A 24 -14.97 -4.86 14.58
CA PRO A 24 -14.50 -4.74 15.94
C PRO A 24 -13.11 -4.08 16.05
N MET A 25 -12.99 -3.08 16.93
CA MET A 25 -11.70 -2.49 17.31
C MET A 25 -11.00 -3.31 18.40
N LEU A 26 -11.76 -3.98 19.28
CA LEU A 26 -11.24 -4.94 20.26
C LEU A 26 -11.24 -6.34 19.64
N GLN A 27 -10.07 -6.94 19.56
CA GLN A 27 -9.87 -8.21 18.86
C GLN A 27 -9.18 -9.23 19.75
N THR A 28 -9.55 -10.49 19.66
CA THR A 28 -8.90 -11.60 20.36
C THR A 28 -7.61 -12.05 19.66
N VAL A 29 -7.51 -11.79 18.37
CA VAL A 29 -6.32 -12.05 17.54
C VAL A 29 -6.06 -10.82 16.69
N HIS A 30 -4.88 -10.23 16.83
CA HIS A 30 -4.44 -9.14 15.97
C HIS A 30 -3.87 -9.67 14.64
N GLY A 31 -3.94 -8.87 13.59
CA GLY A 31 -3.40 -9.22 12.28
C GLY A 31 -3.84 -8.23 11.19
N GLY A 32 -3.42 -8.51 9.95
CA GLY A 32 -3.72 -7.64 8.79
C GLY A 32 -2.67 -6.56 8.54
N ALA A 33 -1.64 -6.46 9.39
CA ALA A 33 -0.49 -5.58 9.21
C ALA A 33 0.72 -6.12 9.99
N ALA A 34 1.90 -5.63 9.67
CA ALA A 34 3.13 -5.90 10.42
C ALA A 34 3.35 -4.76 11.43
N ALA A 35 2.59 -4.78 12.53
CA ALA A 35 2.65 -3.75 13.56
C ALA A 35 2.49 -4.34 14.96
N ARG A 36 3.03 -3.65 15.97
CA ARG A 36 2.88 -4.04 17.37
C ARG A 36 1.53 -3.54 17.91
N PRO A 37 0.67 -4.41 18.47
CA PRO A 37 -0.62 -4.01 19.02
C PRO A 37 -0.51 -3.38 20.42
N PHE A 38 -1.50 -2.56 20.79
CA PHE A 38 -1.82 -2.29 22.19
C PHE A 38 -2.62 -3.44 22.77
N THR A 39 -2.34 -3.83 24.01
CA THR A 39 -3.07 -4.86 24.74
C THR A 39 -3.98 -4.23 25.80
N THR A 40 -5.12 -4.87 26.05
CA THR A 40 -6.06 -4.51 27.12
C THR A 40 -6.72 -5.74 27.69
N HIS A 41 -7.45 -5.61 28.80
CA HIS A 41 -8.09 -6.71 29.48
C HIS A 41 -9.61 -6.49 29.62
N MET A 42 -10.39 -7.50 29.26
CA MET A 42 -11.84 -7.54 29.43
C MET A 42 -12.20 -8.26 30.73
N ASN A 43 -12.55 -7.52 31.78
CA ASN A 43 -12.84 -8.06 33.10
C ASN A 43 -14.00 -9.07 33.10
N ALA A 44 -15.03 -8.85 32.26
CA ALA A 44 -16.23 -9.69 32.25
C ALA A 44 -15.98 -11.14 31.86
N PHE A 45 -14.96 -11.39 31.04
CA PHE A 45 -14.61 -12.73 30.57
C PHE A 45 -13.19 -13.15 30.96
N ASP A 46 -12.49 -12.33 31.78
CA ASP A 46 -11.09 -12.54 32.17
C ASP A 46 -10.21 -12.87 30.94
N LEU A 47 -10.28 -11.99 29.91
CA LEU A 47 -9.70 -12.21 28.60
C LEU A 47 -8.85 -11.03 28.15
N ASP A 48 -7.63 -11.30 27.72
CA ASP A 48 -6.80 -10.30 27.09
C ASP A 48 -7.24 -10.05 25.64
N LEU A 49 -7.31 -8.77 25.28
CA LEU A 49 -7.70 -8.29 23.98
C LEU A 49 -6.62 -7.35 23.41
N TYR A 50 -6.68 -7.17 22.12
CA TYR A 50 -5.83 -6.23 21.38
C TYR A 50 -6.69 -5.11 20.79
N LEU A 51 -6.19 -3.88 20.83
CA LEU A 51 -6.68 -2.84 19.92
C LEU A 51 -6.19 -3.18 18.51
N ARG A 52 -7.08 -3.15 17.54
CA ARG A 52 -6.79 -3.58 16.17
C ARG A 52 -5.68 -2.74 15.53
N ILE A 53 -4.81 -3.39 14.78
CA ILE A 53 -3.77 -2.76 13.96
C ILE A 53 -4.21 -2.52 12.52
N ALA A 54 -5.28 -3.21 12.08
CA ALA A 54 -5.93 -3.11 10.79
C ALA A 54 -7.31 -3.80 10.83
N PRO A 55 -8.29 -3.39 10.00
CA PRO A 55 -9.60 -4.06 9.87
C PRO A 55 -9.58 -5.25 8.89
N GLU A 56 -8.49 -5.53 8.20
CA GLU A 56 -8.33 -6.46 7.08
C GLU A 56 -9.05 -7.80 7.30
N LEU A 57 -8.76 -8.49 8.40
CA LEU A 57 -9.28 -9.84 8.62
C LEU A 57 -10.81 -9.87 8.73
N PHE A 58 -11.41 -8.84 9.30
CA PHE A 58 -12.86 -8.74 9.41
C PHE A 58 -13.50 -8.31 8.10
N LEU A 59 -12.88 -7.42 7.32
CA LEU A 59 -13.37 -7.04 6.00
C LEU A 59 -13.32 -8.23 5.03
N LYS A 60 -12.26 -9.04 5.08
CA LYS A 60 -12.20 -10.31 4.33
C LYS A 60 -13.29 -11.30 4.74
N ARG A 61 -13.66 -11.35 6.02
CA ARG A 61 -14.81 -12.15 6.49
C ARG A 61 -16.13 -11.64 5.92
N CYS A 62 -16.30 -10.34 5.75
CA CYS A 62 -17.46 -9.76 5.07
C CYS A 62 -17.58 -10.27 3.62
N LEU A 63 -16.46 -10.32 2.87
CA LEU A 63 -16.44 -10.91 1.53
C LEU A 63 -16.85 -12.38 1.54
N VAL A 64 -16.28 -13.18 2.46
CA VAL A 64 -16.67 -14.61 2.62
C VAL A 64 -18.14 -14.74 2.97
N GLY A 65 -18.68 -13.79 3.74
CA GLY A 65 -20.10 -13.71 4.11
C GLY A 65 -21.04 -13.26 2.98
N GLY A 66 -20.50 -12.91 1.79
CA GLY A 66 -21.29 -12.56 0.61
C GLY A 66 -21.48 -11.07 0.36
N ILE A 67 -20.69 -10.21 1.02
CA ILE A 67 -20.64 -8.77 0.70
C ILE A 67 -19.56 -8.55 -0.34
N ASP A 68 -19.94 -8.37 -1.61
CA ASP A 68 -18.98 -8.32 -2.73
C ASP A 68 -18.07 -7.09 -2.72
N ARG A 69 -18.52 -5.97 -2.15
CA ARG A 69 -17.75 -4.72 -2.05
C ARG A 69 -17.99 -4.10 -0.69
N VAL A 70 -16.93 -3.93 0.07
CA VAL A 70 -16.99 -3.44 1.45
C VAL A 70 -15.87 -2.46 1.71
N PHE A 71 -16.14 -1.43 2.51
CA PHE A 71 -15.12 -0.54 3.02
C PHE A 71 -15.40 -0.13 4.47
N GLU A 72 -14.36 0.31 5.15
CA GLU A 72 -14.43 0.90 6.48
C GLU A 72 -13.52 2.12 6.57
N ILE A 73 -14.02 3.21 7.15
CA ILE A 73 -13.22 4.38 7.54
C ILE A 73 -13.29 4.48 9.05
N ASN A 74 -12.23 4.08 9.74
CA ASN A 74 -12.25 4.02 11.21
C ASN A 74 -10.83 4.10 11.80
N ARG A 75 -10.72 3.91 13.12
CA ARG A 75 -9.48 4.01 13.88
C ARG A 75 -8.72 2.70 13.90
N ASP A 76 -7.40 2.82 13.71
CA ASP A 76 -6.42 1.77 13.96
C ASP A 76 -5.37 2.25 14.97
N PHE A 77 -4.71 1.30 15.62
CA PHE A 77 -3.83 1.53 16.75
C PHE A 77 -2.53 0.73 16.55
N ARG A 78 -1.39 1.43 16.50
CA ARG A 78 -0.06 0.79 16.37
C ARG A 78 0.86 1.29 17.47
N ASN A 79 1.37 0.37 18.29
CA ASN A 79 2.22 0.67 19.45
C ASN A 79 3.69 0.66 19.06
N GLU A 80 4.07 1.63 18.24
CA GLU A 80 5.40 1.80 17.69
C GLU A 80 5.92 3.22 17.92
N GLY A 81 7.00 3.61 17.22
CA GLY A 81 7.54 4.97 17.29
C GLY A 81 6.54 6.03 16.84
N VAL A 82 6.74 7.25 17.31
CA VAL A 82 5.93 8.43 16.94
C VAL A 82 6.85 9.44 16.27
N ASP A 83 6.47 9.88 15.07
CA ASP A 83 7.16 10.90 14.31
C ASP A 83 6.17 11.79 13.54
N ALA A 84 6.64 12.53 12.55
CA ALA A 84 5.80 13.45 11.77
C ALA A 84 4.73 12.74 10.91
N THR A 85 4.94 11.47 10.57
CA THR A 85 4.10 10.64 9.70
C THR A 85 3.42 9.48 10.42
N HIS A 86 3.88 9.12 11.63
CA HIS A 86 3.38 7.99 12.40
C HIS A 86 2.76 8.42 13.73
N ALA A 87 1.47 8.13 13.89
CA ALA A 87 0.73 8.32 15.13
C ALA A 87 0.25 6.97 15.69
N PRO A 88 0.21 6.78 17.03
CA PRO A 88 -0.21 5.51 17.64
C PRO A 88 -1.71 5.22 17.44
N GLU A 89 -2.51 6.25 17.18
CA GLU A 89 -3.93 6.19 16.81
C GLU A 89 -4.15 7.04 15.56
N PHE A 90 -4.68 6.46 14.51
CA PHE A 90 -4.92 7.15 13.24
C PHE A 90 -6.19 6.65 12.57
N THR A 91 -6.69 7.42 11.61
CA THR A 91 -7.83 7.00 10.78
C THR A 91 -7.30 6.35 9.51
N MET A 92 -7.77 5.15 9.24
CA MET A 92 -7.48 4.40 8.02
C MET A 92 -8.75 4.21 7.20
N VAL A 93 -8.62 4.12 5.90
CA VAL A 93 -9.63 3.57 5.00
C VAL A 93 -9.11 2.27 4.42
N GLU A 94 -9.88 1.20 4.54
CA GLU A 94 -9.64 -0.03 3.81
C GLU A 94 -10.88 -0.44 3.01
N ALA A 95 -10.66 -0.97 1.84
CA ALA A 95 -11.73 -1.44 0.96
C ALA A 95 -11.36 -2.75 0.28
N TYR A 96 -12.34 -3.63 0.15
CA TYR A 96 -12.17 -4.96 -0.43
C TYR A 96 -13.28 -5.22 -1.45
N GLN A 97 -12.89 -5.78 -2.59
CA GLN A 97 -13.80 -6.12 -3.67
C GLN A 97 -13.58 -7.56 -4.13
N ALA A 98 -14.64 -8.35 -4.10
CA ALA A 98 -14.64 -9.69 -4.68
C ALA A 98 -14.48 -9.61 -6.21
N TYR A 99 -13.78 -10.60 -6.80
CA TYR A 99 -13.56 -10.73 -8.24
C TYR A 99 -12.83 -9.55 -8.91
N GLY A 100 -12.33 -8.59 -8.12
CA GLY A 100 -11.48 -7.51 -8.60
C GLY A 100 -10.02 -7.95 -8.82
N ASN A 101 -9.25 -7.06 -9.39
CA ASN A 101 -7.79 -7.19 -9.51
C ASN A 101 -7.13 -5.85 -9.18
N TYR A 102 -5.80 -5.81 -9.21
CA TYR A 102 -5.05 -4.62 -8.86
C TYR A 102 -5.28 -3.43 -9.82
N ASP A 103 -5.64 -3.68 -11.09
CA ASP A 103 -6.02 -2.61 -12.03
C ASP A 103 -7.39 -2.00 -11.65
N THR A 104 -8.35 -2.84 -11.25
CA THR A 104 -9.67 -2.39 -10.80
C THR A 104 -9.60 -1.51 -9.57
N ILE A 105 -8.80 -1.93 -8.58
CA ILE A 105 -8.61 -1.15 -7.35
C ILE A 105 -7.77 0.10 -7.61
N GLY A 106 -6.76 0.03 -8.49
CA GLY A 106 -5.99 1.21 -8.89
C GLY A 106 -6.86 2.29 -9.54
N ALA A 107 -7.78 1.89 -10.42
CA ALA A 107 -8.75 2.81 -11.02
C ALA A 107 -9.68 3.44 -9.97
N LEU A 108 -10.16 2.65 -9.00
CA LEU A 108 -10.98 3.15 -7.89
C LEU A 108 -10.20 4.15 -7.01
N VAL A 109 -8.94 3.85 -6.65
CA VAL A 109 -8.13 4.77 -5.83
C VAL A 109 -7.85 6.07 -6.57
N LYS A 110 -7.53 6.02 -7.86
CA LYS A 110 -7.41 7.22 -8.70
C LYS A 110 -8.69 8.07 -8.64
N GLN A 111 -9.86 7.43 -8.82
CA GLN A 111 -11.15 8.11 -8.77
C GLN A 111 -11.42 8.73 -7.40
N LEU A 112 -11.16 8.00 -6.29
CA LEU A 112 -11.30 8.51 -4.92
C LEU A 112 -10.49 9.79 -4.69
N VAL A 113 -9.25 9.83 -5.15
CA VAL A 113 -8.36 11.01 -4.99
C VAL A 113 -8.84 12.17 -5.88
N GLN A 114 -9.18 11.90 -7.13
CA GLN A 114 -9.65 12.93 -8.08
C GLN A 114 -10.99 13.54 -7.65
N ASP A 115 -11.97 12.73 -7.25
CA ASP A 115 -13.25 13.21 -6.72
C ASP A 115 -13.05 14.03 -5.44
N THR A 116 -12.17 13.57 -4.54
CA THR A 116 -11.85 14.31 -3.31
C THR A 116 -11.23 15.66 -3.63
N ALA A 117 -10.32 15.76 -4.59
CA ALA A 117 -9.75 17.03 -5.01
C ALA A 117 -10.83 17.99 -5.54
N MET A 118 -11.74 17.49 -6.39
CA MET A 118 -12.86 18.26 -6.90
C MET A 118 -13.84 18.72 -5.82
N ASP A 119 -14.25 17.82 -4.92
CA ASP A 119 -15.24 18.14 -3.87
C ASP A 119 -14.69 19.08 -2.80
N VAL A 120 -13.40 19.00 -2.50
CA VAL A 120 -12.76 19.83 -1.47
C VAL A 120 -12.29 21.17 -2.02
N PHE A 121 -11.68 21.19 -3.20
CA PHE A 121 -11.00 22.36 -3.76
C PHE A 121 -11.64 22.92 -5.03
N GLY A 122 -12.57 22.20 -5.63
CA GLY A 122 -13.23 22.60 -6.92
C GLY A 122 -12.35 22.42 -8.15
N SER A 123 -11.20 21.74 -8.00
CA SER A 123 -10.22 21.52 -9.07
C SER A 123 -9.35 20.30 -8.76
N HIS A 124 -8.89 19.60 -9.78
CA HIS A 124 -7.83 18.60 -9.62
C HIS A 124 -6.46 19.25 -9.35
N LYS A 125 -6.27 20.51 -9.72
CA LYS A 125 -5.08 21.29 -9.35
C LYS A 125 -5.30 21.88 -7.96
N VAL A 126 -4.42 21.52 -7.06
CA VAL A 126 -4.49 21.88 -5.64
C VAL A 126 -3.27 22.71 -5.27
N THR A 127 -3.50 23.89 -4.66
CA THR A 127 -2.40 24.68 -4.09
C THR A 127 -2.02 24.12 -2.74
N LEU A 128 -0.78 23.70 -2.59
CA LEU A 128 -0.20 23.14 -1.38
C LEU A 128 0.14 24.24 -0.36
N LEU A 129 0.51 23.83 0.86
CA LEU A 129 0.84 24.77 1.95
C LEU A 129 2.07 25.65 1.64
N ASP A 130 3.00 25.15 0.83
CA ASP A 130 4.18 25.87 0.36
C ASP A 130 3.89 26.81 -0.83
N GLY A 131 2.65 26.85 -1.30
CA GLY A 131 2.21 27.66 -2.44
C GLY A 131 2.41 27.02 -3.81
N THR A 132 2.97 25.80 -3.88
CA THR A 132 3.11 25.09 -5.16
C THR A 132 1.76 24.51 -5.60
N GLU A 133 1.55 24.40 -6.92
CA GLU A 133 0.40 23.70 -7.48
C GLU A 133 0.75 22.23 -7.73
N TYR A 134 -0.17 21.35 -7.36
CA TYR A 134 -0.09 19.92 -7.63
C TYR A 134 -1.32 19.44 -8.38
N ASP A 135 -1.15 18.70 -9.46
CA ASP A 135 -2.24 18.26 -10.33
C ASP A 135 -2.53 16.76 -10.14
N PHE A 136 -3.71 16.44 -9.59
CA PHE A 136 -4.22 15.08 -9.47
C PHE A 136 -5.04 14.64 -10.71
N GLY A 137 -5.19 15.52 -11.70
CA GLY A 137 -5.97 15.27 -12.91
C GLY A 137 -5.27 14.35 -13.91
N GLY A 138 -5.95 14.12 -15.01
CA GLY A 138 -5.42 13.36 -16.15
C GLY A 138 -5.17 11.87 -15.85
N GLU A 139 -4.33 11.27 -16.68
CA GLU A 139 -3.86 9.89 -16.50
C GLU A 139 -2.63 9.87 -15.60
N TRP A 140 -2.59 8.91 -14.67
CA TRP A 140 -1.48 8.71 -13.76
C TRP A 140 -0.48 7.72 -14.36
N LYS A 141 0.79 7.89 -14.03
CA LYS A 141 1.84 6.99 -14.47
C LYS A 141 1.72 5.63 -13.79
N THR A 142 2.11 4.59 -14.52
CA THR A 142 2.29 3.25 -13.98
C THR A 142 3.65 2.75 -14.44
N ILE A 143 4.48 2.33 -13.49
CA ILE A 143 5.81 1.77 -13.75
C ILE A 143 5.93 0.39 -13.08
N SER A 144 6.62 -0.53 -13.74
CA SER A 144 7.02 -1.81 -13.15
C SER A 144 8.29 -1.60 -12.33
N MET A 145 8.36 -2.16 -11.12
CA MET A 145 9.55 -2.07 -10.27
C MET A 145 10.78 -2.65 -10.98
N TYR A 146 10.66 -3.85 -11.54
CA TYR A 146 11.77 -4.51 -12.22
C TYR A 146 12.20 -3.81 -13.53
N ASP A 147 11.23 -3.38 -14.34
CA ASP A 147 11.54 -2.73 -15.63
C ASP A 147 12.23 -1.38 -15.38
N SER A 148 11.73 -0.58 -14.44
CA SER A 148 12.33 0.70 -14.11
C SER A 148 13.70 0.56 -13.44
N LEU A 149 13.88 -0.42 -12.54
CA LEU A 149 15.19 -0.71 -11.94
C LEU A 149 16.21 -1.14 -13.00
N SER A 150 15.79 -2.02 -13.94
CA SER A 150 16.63 -2.45 -15.05
C SER A 150 17.08 -1.28 -15.92
N GLU A 151 16.16 -0.36 -16.20
CA GLU A 151 16.48 0.88 -16.95
C GLU A 151 17.50 1.75 -16.19
N ALA A 152 17.30 1.93 -14.88
CA ALA A 152 18.18 2.75 -14.05
C ALA A 152 19.60 2.18 -13.93
N LEU A 153 19.73 0.85 -13.86
CA LEU A 153 21.01 0.16 -13.77
C LEU A 153 21.71 -0.03 -15.14
N GLY A 154 20.94 0.02 -16.25
CA GLY A 154 21.43 -0.27 -17.58
C GLY A 154 21.70 -1.75 -17.83
N GLU A 155 21.13 -2.63 -17.00
CA GLU A 155 21.17 -4.08 -17.12
C GLU A 155 19.84 -4.72 -16.70
N GLU A 156 19.50 -5.88 -17.27
CA GLU A 156 18.24 -6.56 -16.97
C GLU A 156 18.26 -7.20 -15.58
N ILE A 157 17.34 -6.78 -14.71
CA ILE A 157 17.09 -7.41 -13.41
C ILE A 157 15.88 -8.32 -13.54
N VAL A 158 16.13 -9.63 -13.38
CA VAL A 158 15.14 -10.69 -13.57
C VAL A 158 14.54 -11.10 -12.24
N PRO A 159 13.19 -11.15 -12.10
CA PRO A 159 12.52 -11.63 -10.90
C PRO A 159 12.88 -13.08 -10.56
N ASN A 160 12.92 -13.40 -9.27
CA ASN A 160 13.12 -14.77 -8.81
C ASN A 160 11.82 -15.59 -8.92
N GLY A 161 11.68 -16.32 -10.01
CA GLY A 161 10.54 -17.21 -10.28
C GLY A 161 10.64 -18.61 -9.66
N GLY A 162 11.60 -18.85 -8.76
CA GLY A 162 11.81 -20.12 -8.08
C GLY A 162 12.99 -20.93 -8.62
N PRO A 163 13.11 -22.21 -8.22
CA PRO A 163 14.30 -23.03 -8.50
C PRO A 163 14.65 -23.18 -9.99
N ASP A 164 13.62 -23.22 -10.83
CA ASP A 164 13.79 -23.36 -12.30
C ASP A 164 14.01 -22.01 -13.02
N ASN A 165 13.80 -20.91 -12.30
CA ASN A 165 14.01 -19.54 -12.79
C ASN A 165 14.48 -18.64 -11.63
N PRO A 166 15.72 -18.78 -11.17
CA PRO A 166 16.20 -18.13 -9.94
C PRO A 166 16.33 -16.58 -10.05
N GLY A 167 16.23 -16.05 -11.27
CA GLY A 167 16.38 -14.61 -11.49
C GLY A 167 17.81 -14.10 -11.31
N THR A 168 17.95 -12.79 -11.15
CA THR A 168 19.24 -12.14 -10.84
C THR A 168 19.72 -12.57 -9.45
N SER A 169 20.98 -12.97 -9.30
CA SER A 169 21.47 -13.54 -8.05
C SER A 169 21.55 -12.51 -6.92
N VAL A 170 21.36 -12.95 -5.69
CA VAL A 170 21.51 -12.12 -4.46
C VAL A 170 22.91 -11.53 -4.36
N GLU A 171 23.94 -12.30 -4.73
CA GLU A 171 25.34 -11.85 -4.73
C GLU A 171 25.53 -10.68 -5.69
N HIS A 172 25.01 -10.79 -6.92
CA HIS A 172 25.11 -9.72 -7.91
C HIS A 172 24.37 -8.44 -7.49
N LEU A 173 23.14 -8.58 -6.99
CA LEU A 173 22.38 -7.45 -6.45
C LEU A 173 23.09 -6.80 -5.28
N GLY A 174 23.70 -7.60 -4.38
CA GLY A 174 24.51 -7.13 -3.27
C GLY A 174 25.75 -6.34 -3.72
N GLU A 175 26.45 -6.80 -4.77
CA GLU A 175 27.59 -6.08 -5.36
C GLU A 175 27.17 -4.71 -5.95
N ILE A 176 25.97 -4.64 -6.54
CA ILE A 176 25.41 -3.39 -7.04
C ILE A 176 25.10 -2.45 -5.88
N ALA A 177 24.43 -2.95 -4.83
CA ALA A 177 24.13 -2.18 -3.63
C ALA A 177 25.38 -1.60 -2.96
N ASP A 178 26.42 -2.42 -2.80
CA ASP A 178 27.72 -2.01 -2.24
C ASP A 178 28.38 -0.91 -3.09
N LYS A 179 28.35 -1.03 -4.41
CA LYS A 179 28.91 0.01 -5.34
C LYS A 179 28.16 1.33 -5.26
N LEU A 180 26.85 1.28 -5.02
CA LEU A 180 25.99 2.48 -4.93
C LEU A 180 25.93 3.05 -3.52
N GLY A 181 26.46 2.33 -2.50
CA GLY A 181 26.37 2.72 -1.09
C GLY A 181 24.96 2.60 -0.52
N VAL A 182 24.16 1.70 -1.07
CA VAL A 182 22.83 1.37 -0.58
C VAL A 182 22.96 0.52 0.69
N GLU A 183 22.25 0.92 1.75
CA GLU A 183 22.26 0.19 3.01
C GLU A 183 21.64 -1.20 2.85
N ARG A 184 22.23 -2.20 3.50
CA ARG A 184 21.80 -3.59 3.39
C ARG A 184 21.28 -4.12 4.72
N ASP A 185 20.24 -4.94 4.67
CA ASP A 185 19.68 -5.62 5.84
C ASP A 185 20.58 -6.78 6.32
N ASP A 186 20.48 -7.12 7.61
CA ASP A 186 21.15 -8.30 8.18
C ASP A 186 20.68 -9.63 7.55
N VAL A 187 19.41 -9.67 7.12
CA VAL A 187 18.80 -10.83 6.44
C VAL A 187 18.35 -10.39 5.05
N GLU A 188 19.19 -10.68 4.08
CA GLU A 188 18.93 -10.34 2.68
C GLU A 188 18.24 -11.48 1.92
N ASN A 189 17.40 -11.09 0.98
CA ASN A 189 16.91 -11.94 -0.08
C ASN A 189 16.83 -11.13 -1.36
N HIS A 190 16.53 -11.80 -2.49
CA HIS A 190 16.40 -11.15 -3.78
C HIS A 190 15.44 -9.96 -3.74
N GLY A 191 14.24 -10.16 -3.21
CA GLY A 191 13.19 -9.12 -3.20
C GLY A 191 13.58 -7.88 -2.41
N LYS A 192 14.17 -8.03 -1.22
CA LYS A 192 14.62 -6.89 -0.40
C LYS A 192 15.70 -6.07 -1.10
N LEU A 193 16.67 -6.71 -1.72
CA LEU A 193 17.71 -6.00 -2.48
C LEU A 193 17.12 -5.24 -3.67
N VAL A 194 16.16 -5.85 -4.38
CA VAL A 194 15.45 -5.17 -5.47
C VAL A 194 14.71 -3.94 -4.97
N GLU A 195 13.98 -4.02 -3.85
CA GLU A 195 13.27 -2.88 -3.26
C GLU A 195 14.24 -1.79 -2.83
N HIS A 196 15.30 -2.07 -2.05
CA HIS A 196 16.27 -1.08 -1.60
C HIS A 196 16.98 -0.39 -2.79
N LEU A 197 17.36 -1.15 -3.80
CA LEU A 197 17.96 -0.59 -5.03
C LEU A 197 16.97 0.31 -5.76
N TRP A 198 15.70 -0.13 -5.86
CA TRP A 198 14.66 0.65 -6.50
C TRP A 198 14.37 1.96 -5.75
N GLU A 199 14.23 1.93 -4.44
CA GLU A 199 14.05 3.09 -3.55
C GLU A 199 15.17 4.12 -3.76
N HIS A 200 16.44 3.67 -3.81
CA HIS A 200 17.59 4.52 -4.07
C HIS A 200 17.47 5.35 -5.37
N PHE A 201 16.87 4.76 -6.40
CA PHE A 201 16.72 5.45 -7.70
C PHE A 201 15.45 6.28 -7.81
N TYR A 202 14.35 5.87 -7.19
CA TYR A 202 13.03 6.35 -7.54
C TYR A 202 12.22 6.96 -6.39
N GLU A 203 12.36 6.53 -5.15
CA GLU A 203 11.44 6.90 -4.07
C GLU A 203 11.23 8.41 -3.98
N ASP A 204 12.29 9.18 -3.81
CA ASP A 204 12.24 10.65 -3.69
C ASP A 204 11.95 11.38 -5.01
N LYS A 205 11.93 10.69 -6.15
CA LYS A 205 11.88 11.29 -7.49
C LYS A 205 10.51 11.19 -8.15
N LEU A 206 9.62 10.38 -7.60
CA LEU A 206 8.26 10.22 -8.12
C LEU A 206 7.38 11.38 -7.66
N TYR A 207 7.49 12.52 -8.33
CA TYR A 207 6.73 13.71 -7.98
C TYR A 207 5.26 13.63 -8.42
N GLU A 208 4.99 13.20 -9.66
CA GLU A 208 3.64 13.04 -10.20
C GLU A 208 2.99 11.75 -9.66
N PRO A 209 1.62 11.69 -9.56
CA PRO A 209 0.95 10.47 -9.11
C PRO A 209 1.36 9.27 -9.96
N THR A 210 2.00 8.29 -9.33
CA THR A 210 2.58 7.13 -10.02
C THR A 210 2.27 5.85 -9.27
N PHE A 211 1.63 4.89 -9.95
CA PHE A 211 1.52 3.53 -9.46
C PHE A 211 2.80 2.76 -9.77
N VAL A 212 3.48 2.31 -8.73
CA VAL A 212 4.60 1.36 -8.82
C VAL A 212 4.04 -0.03 -8.61
N ARG A 213 4.28 -0.96 -9.53
CA ARG A 213 3.65 -2.27 -9.55
C ARG A 213 4.65 -3.40 -9.76
N ASP A 214 4.16 -4.62 -9.64
CA ASP A 214 4.92 -5.83 -9.89
C ASP A 214 6.07 -6.01 -8.87
N PHE A 215 5.72 -6.00 -7.58
CA PHE A 215 6.64 -6.18 -6.47
C PHE A 215 7.19 -7.62 -6.39
N PRO A 216 8.38 -7.81 -5.77
CA PRO A 216 8.92 -9.15 -5.53
C PRO A 216 8.00 -10.00 -4.65
N VAL A 217 7.89 -11.29 -4.96
CA VAL A 217 7.08 -12.23 -4.16
C VAL A 217 7.65 -12.42 -2.75
N GLU A 218 8.95 -12.28 -2.57
CA GLU A 218 9.64 -12.49 -1.29
C GLU A 218 9.27 -11.42 -0.24
N THR A 219 8.96 -10.22 -0.67
CA THR A 219 8.60 -9.09 0.21
C THR A 219 7.08 -8.95 0.40
N SER A 220 6.31 -9.69 -0.39
CA SER A 220 4.85 -9.62 -0.36
C SER A 220 4.19 -11.00 -0.23
N PRO A 221 4.49 -11.78 0.84
CA PRO A 221 4.10 -13.19 0.94
C PRO A 221 2.60 -13.44 1.05
N LEU A 222 1.80 -12.43 1.41
CA LEU A 222 0.34 -12.52 1.54
C LEU A 222 -0.40 -12.10 0.26
N VAL A 223 0.33 -11.61 -0.74
CA VAL A 223 -0.23 -11.16 -2.02
C VAL A 223 -0.21 -12.31 -3.01
N LYS A 224 -1.26 -12.37 -3.84
CA LYS A 224 -1.35 -13.38 -4.90
C LYS A 224 -0.25 -13.15 -5.94
N GLY A 225 0.44 -14.24 -6.31
CA GLY A 225 1.41 -14.23 -7.41
C GLY A 225 0.80 -13.72 -8.72
N HIS A 226 1.61 -13.01 -9.50
CA HIS A 226 1.20 -12.48 -10.80
C HIS A 226 0.80 -13.61 -11.76
N ARG A 227 -0.27 -13.40 -12.54
CA ARG A 227 -0.88 -14.43 -13.41
C ARG A 227 0.04 -14.95 -14.50
N THR A 228 0.95 -14.11 -14.97
CA THR A 228 1.80 -14.41 -16.14
C THR A 228 3.28 -14.13 -15.93
N LYS A 229 3.66 -13.47 -14.83
CA LYS A 229 5.05 -13.11 -14.53
C LYS A 229 5.50 -13.83 -13.25
N PRO A 230 6.25 -14.96 -13.35
CA PRO A 230 6.80 -15.64 -12.19
C PRO A 230 7.73 -14.71 -11.38
N GLY A 231 7.72 -14.84 -10.05
CA GLY A 231 8.60 -14.10 -9.16
C GLY A 231 8.09 -12.71 -8.75
N VAL A 232 6.96 -12.25 -9.30
CA VAL A 232 6.31 -10.99 -8.90
C VAL A 232 4.89 -11.21 -8.42
N VAL A 233 4.34 -10.23 -7.71
CA VAL A 233 2.95 -10.23 -7.22
C VAL A 233 2.11 -9.13 -7.88
N GLU A 234 0.79 -9.32 -7.94
CA GLU A 234 -0.17 -8.31 -8.40
C GLU A 234 -0.42 -7.28 -7.29
N LYS A 235 0.59 -6.51 -6.94
CA LYS A 235 0.57 -5.40 -5.97
C LYS A 235 0.96 -4.11 -6.68
N TRP A 236 0.47 -2.99 -6.18
CA TRP A 236 0.99 -1.67 -6.47
C TRP A 236 1.00 -0.82 -5.19
N ASP A 237 1.91 0.12 -5.14
CA ASP A 237 1.93 1.24 -4.20
C ASP A 237 1.81 2.55 -4.99
N LEU A 238 1.11 3.53 -4.42
CA LEU A 238 0.90 4.83 -5.05
C LEU A 238 1.86 5.85 -4.46
N TYR A 239 2.66 6.45 -5.31
CA TYR A 239 3.58 7.53 -4.94
C TYR A 239 3.04 8.88 -5.39
N VAL A 240 3.09 9.84 -4.49
CA VAL A 240 2.70 11.24 -4.73
C VAL A 240 3.72 12.15 -4.06
N ARG A 241 4.38 13.02 -4.82
CA ARG A 241 5.40 13.96 -4.32
C ARG A 241 6.59 13.32 -3.60
N GLY A 242 6.99 12.13 -4.00
CA GLY A 242 8.05 11.38 -3.34
C GLY A 242 7.63 10.66 -2.05
N PHE A 243 6.34 10.55 -1.79
CA PHE A 243 5.80 9.82 -0.64
C PHE A 243 4.86 8.70 -1.10
N GLU A 244 4.97 7.56 -0.48
CA GLU A 244 3.97 6.49 -0.57
C GLU A 244 2.69 6.95 0.15
N LEU A 245 1.52 6.72 -0.49
CA LEU A 245 0.20 7.05 0.04
C LEU A 245 -0.54 5.82 0.57
#